data_75f604f98081c9d61a0197cfb56ecfe2
#
_entry.id   75f604f98081c9d61a0197cfb56ecfe2
#
_cell.length_a   1.000
_cell.length_b   1.000
_cell.length_c   1.000
_cell.angle_alpha   90.00
_cell.angle_beta   90.00
_cell.angle_gamma   90.00
#
_symmetry.space_group_name_H-M   'P 1'
#
loop_
_entity.id
_entity.type
_entity.pdbx_description
1 polymer ?
#
loop_
_entity_poly.entity_id
_entity_poly.type
_entity_poly.pdbx_seq_one_letter_code
_entity_poly.pdbx_strand_id
1 'polypeptide(L)'
;DVFKSHQTANLTASNPFLSLPGGSSPTPTSLGTVRYMQIFAPTGTPTREYLEQRDISYMNEYWPDRTATGKPRYWAWWDHNTIYVAPTPDLAYNVELGINRLPTRLSSSNTTSWLGNNAPMALLYGCLAEAFKFLKGPAEMLQLYEQSYQRAMQELIVEQTGRHRRDEYM
;
A
#
# COMPACT_ATOMS: atom_id res chain seq x y z
N ASP A 1 5.82 -10.38 -1.97
CA ASP A 1 4.88 -9.45 -1.28
C ASP A 1 5.51 -8.68 -0.13
N VAL A 2 6.72 -8.22 -0.32
CA VAL A 2 7.54 -7.48 0.66
C VAL A 2 6.86 -6.20 1.15
N PHE A 3 5.98 -5.62 0.32
CA PHE A 3 5.31 -4.37 0.63
C PHE A 3 3.89 -4.53 1.17
N LYS A 4 3.44 -5.76 1.44
CA LYS A 4 2.19 -6.01 2.16
C LYS A 4 2.34 -5.64 3.62
N SER A 5 1.39 -4.89 4.14
CA SER A 5 1.36 -4.45 5.53
C SER A 5 -0.06 -4.44 6.05
N HIS A 6 -0.20 -4.63 7.34
CA HIS A 6 -1.46 -4.44 8.05
C HIS A 6 -1.40 -3.12 8.81
N GLN A 7 -2.48 -2.38 8.77
CA GLN A 7 -2.66 -1.18 9.57
C GLN A 7 -4.00 -1.22 10.29
N THR A 8 -4.02 -0.65 11.47
CA THR A 8 -5.24 -0.45 12.25
C THR A 8 -5.60 1.02 12.26
N ALA A 9 -6.88 1.32 12.17
CA ALA A 9 -7.45 2.65 12.28
C ALA A 9 -8.78 2.54 13.04
N ASN A 10 -9.37 3.67 13.38
CA ASN A 10 -10.67 3.70 14.04
C ASN A 10 -11.62 4.59 13.26
N LEU A 11 -12.82 4.08 13.00
CA LEU A 11 -13.94 4.90 12.55
C LEU A 11 -14.46 5.72 13.72
N THR A 12 -14.91 6.93 13.44
CA THR A 12 -15.60 7.76 14.42
C THR A 12 -17.11 7.63 14.19
N ALA A 13 -17.87 7.46 15.25
CA ALA A 13 -19.33 7.43 15.16
C ALA A 13 -19.85 8.72 14.50
N SER A 14 -20.85 8.58 13.65
CA SER A 14 -21.47 9.68 12.88
C SER A 14 -20.53 10.39 11.88
N ASN A 15 -19.35 9.81 11.61
CA ASN A 15 -18.44 10.32 10.59
C ASN A 15 -18.20 9.24 9.51
N PRO A 16 -18.65 9.44 8.25
CA PRO A 16 -18.48 8.47 7.19
C PRO A 16 -17.08 8.46 6.57
N PHE A 17 -16.19 9.37 6.98
CA PHE A 17 -14.87 9.53 6.41
C PHE A 17 -13.78 9.00 7.34
N LEU A 18 -12.95 8.13 6.80
CA LEU A 18 -11.76 7.61 7.46
C LEU A 18 -10.52 8.21 6.80
N SER A 19 -9.81 9.07 7.52
CA SER A 19 -8.49 9.54 7.09
C SER A 19 -7.46 8.44 7.35
N LEU A 20 -6.70 8.10 6.33
CA LEU A 20 -5.68 7.07 6.43
C LEU A 20 -4.47 7.57 7.24
N PRO A 21 -3.85 6.71 8.06
CA PRO A 21 -2.65 7.07 8.80
C PRO A 21 -1.54 7.54 7.87
N GLY A 22 -1.02 8.74 8.11
CA GLY A 22 0.01 9.38 7.28
C GLY A 22 -0.52 10.42 6.29
N GLY A 23 -1.82 10.66 6.25
CA GLY A 23 -2.47 11.59 5.31
C GLY A 23 -2.36 13.09 5.63
N SER A 24 -1.73 13.48 6.73
CA SER A 24 -1.60 14.91 7.12
C SER A 24 -0.46 15.67 6.44
N SER A 25 0.32 15.00 5.58
CA SER A 25 1.42 15.63 4.84
C SER A 25 1.08 15.76 3.36
N PRO A 26 1.44 16.87 2.69
CA PRO A 26 1.30 17.01 1.25
C PRO A 26 2.17 16.03 0.44
N THR A 27 3.05 15.30 1.10
CA THR A 27 3.80 14.21 0.49
C THR A 27 3.00 12.91 0.64
N PRO A 28 2.67 12.21 -0.46
CA PRO A 28 1.97 10.93 -0.39
C PRO A 28 2.84 9.96 0.40
N THR A 29 2.46 9.72 1.62
CA THR A 29 3.07 8.69 2.43
C THR A 29 2.78 7.35 1.80
N SER A 30 3.79 6.59 1.59
CA SER A 30 3.99 5.16 1.32
C SER A 30 2.76 4.22 1.19
N LEU A 31 1.53 4.74 1.14
CA LEU A 31 0.31 3.96 0.91
C LEU A 31 0.14 3.79 -0.60
N GLY A 32 0.25 2.55 -1.09
CA GLY A 32 0.00 2.23 -2.49
C GLY A 32 -1.48 1.95 -2.73
N THR A 33 -1.93 0.75 -2.37
CA THR A 33 -3.31 0.30 -2.57
C THR A 33 -3.86 -0.39 -1.34
N VAL A 34 -5.14 -0.18 -1.05
CA VAL A 34 -5.88 -0.98 -0.05
C VAL A 34 -6.34 -2.27 -0.73
N ARG A 35 -6.00 -3.40 -0.16
CA ARG A 35 -6.35 -4.74 -0.65
C ARG A 35 -7.67 -5.22 -0.09
N TYR A 36 -7.87 -4.97 1.20
CA TYR A 36 -9.11 -5.28 1.90
C TYR A 36 -9.26 -4.37 3.11
N MET A 37 -10.48 -4.24 3.55
CA MET A 37 -10.86 -3.51 4.75
C MET A 37 -11.80 -4.39 5.59
N GLN A 38 -11.50 -4.52 6.87
CA GLN A 38 -12.33 -5.21 7.85
C GLN A 38 -12.67 -4.28 8.98
N ILE A 39 -13.87 -4.45 9.53
CA ILE A 39 -14.27 -3.76 10.75
C ILE A 39 -14.61 -4.78 11.85
N PHE A 40 -14.45 -4.36 13.08
CA PHE A 40 -14.90 -5.10 14.25
C PHE A 40 -15.37 -4.14 15.34
N ALA A 41 -16.35 -4.60 16.14
CA ALA A 41 -16.89 -3.78 17.21
C ALA A 41 -15.82 -3.47 18.27
N PRO A 42 -15.83 -2.26 18.87
CA PRO A 42 -14.87 -1.86 19.89
C PRO A 42 -15.01 -2.64 21.20
N THR A 43 -16.19 -3.23 21.45
CA THR A 43 -16.53 -3.97 22.66
C THR A 43 -17.24 -5.29 22.33
N GLY A 44 -17.10 -6.29 23.19
CA GLY A 44 -17.70 -7.62 23.00
C GLY A 44 -16.77 -8.60 22.28
N THR A 45 -17.35 -9.66 21.73
CA THR A 45 -16.58 -10.63 20.93
C THR A 45 -16.26 -10.01 19.58
N PRO A 46 -14.98 -9.78 19.24
CA PRO A 46 -14.62 -9.08 18.01
C PRO A 46 -14.81 -9.99 16.79
N THR A 47 -16.01 -9.99 16.24
CA THR A 47 -16.27 -10.60 14.94
C THR A 47 -15.80 -9.65 13.86
N ARG A 48 -14.85 -10.09 13.04
CA ARG A 48 -14.36 -9.32 11.90
C ARG A 48 -15.31 -9.47 10.73
N GLU A 49 -15.65 -8.36 10.09
CA GLU A 49 -16.48 -8.33 8.89
C GLU A 49 -15.77 -7.56 7.81
N TYR A 50 -15.73 -8.14 6.61
CA TYR A 50 -15.17 -7.47 5.43
C TYR A 50 -16.14 -6.41 4.92
N LEU A 51 -15.59 -5.25 4.57
CA LEU A 51 -16.30 -4.24 3.81
C LEU A 51 -16.04 -4.47 2.32
N GLU A 52 -17.08 -4.38 1.53
CA GLU A 52 -17.00 -4.50 0.09
C GLU A 52 -16.61 -3.16 -0.54
N GLN A 53 -15.64 -3.18 -1.44
CA GLN A 53 -15.27 -1.98 -2.20
C GLN A 53 -16.31 -1.71 -3.27
N ARG A 54 -16.79 -0.47 -3.32
CA ARG A 54 -17.73 0.03 -4.35
C ARG A 54 -17.20 1.33 -4.94
N ASP A 55 -17.81 1.73 -6.05
CA ASP A 55 -17.56 3.03 -6.65
C ASP A 55 -18.26 4.14 -5.86
N ILE A 56 -17.68 5.35 -5.89
CA ILE A 56 -18.22 6.51 -5.17
C ILE A 56 -19.62 6.91 -5.68
N SER A 57 -19.88 6.74 -6.97
CA SER A 57 -21.19 7.04 -7.57
C SER A 57 -22.27 6.11 -7.03
N TYR A 58 -21.97 4.80 -6.92
CA TYR A 58 -22.83 3.82 -6.27
C TYR A 58 -23.14 4.22 -4.83
N MET A 59 -22.12 4.60 -4.07
CA MET A 59 -22.28 4.99 -2.66
C MET A 59 -23.17 6.23 -2.49
N ASN A 60 -23.01 7.23 -3.36
CA ASN A 60 -23.82 8.45 -3.33
C ASN A 60 -25.28 8.22 -3.78
N GLU A 61 -25.51 7.27 -4.66
CA GLU A 61 -26.86 6.91 -5.12
C GLU A 61 -27.65 6.16 -4.04
N TYR A 62 -27.03 5.15 -3.39
CA TYR A 62 -27.72 4.31 -2.41
C TYR A 62 -27.72 4.89 -0.99
N TRP A 63 -26.78 5.78 -0.66
CA TRP A 63 -26.72 6.49 0.63
C TRP A 63 -26.59 8.00 0.43
N PRO A 64 -27.61 8.64 -0.17
CA PRO A 64 -27.60 10.10 -0.39
C PRO A 64 -27.63 10.87 0.94
N ASP A 65 -28.29 10.32 1.95
CA ASP A 65 -28.33 10.88 3.31
C ASP A 65 -27.19 10.29 4.17
N ARG A 66 -26.15 11.09 4.33
CA ARG A 66 -24.98 10.73 5.15
C ARG A 66 -25.23 10.88 6.65
N THR A 67 -26.37 11.40 7.07
CA THR A 67 -26.75 11.51 8.50
C THR A 67 -27.36 10.20 9.01
N ALA A 68 -27.86 9.34 8.11
CA ALA A 68 -28.37 8.03 8.45
C ALA A 68 -27.22 7.11 8.88
N THR A 69 -27.21 6.73 10.16
CA THR A 69 -26.18 5.90 10.77
C THR A 69 -26.55 4.43 10.76
N GLY A 70 -25.53 3.59 10.68
CA GLY A 70 -25.66 2.14 10.73
C GLY A 70 -24.29 1.46 10.72
N LYS A 71 -24.29 0.13 10.75
CA LYS A 71 -23.06 -0.64 10.65
C LYS A 71 -22.53 -0.55 9.21
N PRO A 72 -21.29 -0.07 9.00
CA PRO A 72 -20.69 0.01 7.66
C PRO A 72 -20.60 -1.36 6.98
N ARG A 73 -20.88 -1.38 5.68
CA ARG A 73 -20.77 -2.59 4.83
C ARG A 73 -19.95 -2.36 3.58
N TYR A 74 -19.87 -1.10 3.14
CA TYR A 74 -19.23 -0.72 1.89
C TYR A 74 -18.22 0.39 2.12
N TRP A 75 -17.21 0.44 1.25
CA TRP A 75 -16.23 1.50 1.26
C TRP A 75 -15.85 1.91 -0.16
N ALA A 76 -15.47 3.16 -0.33
CA ALA A 76 -14.99 3.73 -1.57
C ALA A 76 -13.84 4.71 -1.31
N TRP A 77 -12.99 4.91 -2.29
CA TRP A 77 -12.04 6.01 -2.26
C TRP A 77 -12.77 7.33 -2.43
N TRP A 78 -12.64 8.23 -1.46
CA TRP A 78 -13.13 9.59 -1.56
C TRP A 78 -12.11 10.49 -2.23
N ASP A 79 -10.90 10.45 -1.74
CA ASP A 79 -9.72 11.10 -2.27
C ASP A 79 -8.46 10.25 -2.03
N HIS A 80 -7.28 10.83 -2.29
CA HIS A 80 -5.98 10.14 -2.16
C HIS A 80 -5.71 9.57 -0.75
N ASN A 81 -6.23 10.22 0.30
CA ASN A 81 -5.94 9.87 1.69
C ASN A 81 -7.17 9.53 2.52
N THR A 82 -8.37 9.61 1.92
CA THR A 82 -9.63 9.45 2.63
C THR A 82 -10.47 8.35 2.02
N ILE A 83 -10.97 7.48 2.87
CA ILE A 83 -11.94 6.44 2.52
C ILE A 83 -13.32 6.89 3.00
N TYR A 84 -14.31 6.76 2.13
CA TYR A 84 -15.72 6.93 2.45
C TYR A 84 -16.32 5.56 2.77
N VAL A 85 -17.01 5.44 3.89
CA VAL A 85 -17.71 4.22 4.31
C VAL A 85 -19.22 4.45 4.38
N ALA A 86 -19.99 3.45 4.02
CA ALA A 86 -21.44 3.49 4.08
C ALA A 86 -22.05 2.16 4.58
N PRO A 87 -23.16 2.22 5.32
CA PRO A 87 -23.75 3.41 5.99
C PRO A 87 -22.77 4.17 6.88
N THR A 88 -23.10 5.42 7.23
CA THR A 88 -22.32 6.20 8.21
C THR A 88 -22.24 5.44 9.54
N PRO A 89 -21.06 5.28 10.14
CA PRO A 89 -20.89 4.46 11.34
C PRO A 89 -21.77 4.90 12.52
N ASP A 90 -22.49 3.97 13.10
CA ASP A 90 -23.28 4.17 14.34
C ASP A 90 -22.41 4.10 15.59
N LEU A 91 -21.27 3.41 15.51
CA LEU A 91 -20.30 3.22 16.59
C LEU A 91 -18.88 3.52 16.11
N ALA A 92 -17.97 3.69 17.07
CA ALA A 92 -16.54 3.80 16.79
C ALA A 92 -15.93 2.41 16.52
N TYR A 93 -16.11 1.89 15.30
CA TYR A 93 -15.55 0.60 14.92
C TYR A 93 -14.04 0.66 14.77
N ASN A 94 -13.36 -0.40 15.21
CA ASN A 94 -11.98 -0.62 14.84
C ASN A 94 -11.89 -1.12 13.40
N VAL A 95 -10.90 -0.62 12.66
CA VAL A 95 -10.66 -0.98 11.27
C VAL A 95 -9.31 -1.66 11.14
N GLU A 96 -9.27 -2.74 10.41
CA GLU A 96 -8.05 -3.39 9.95
C GLU A 96 -7.96 -3.25 8.43
N LEU A 97 -6.85 -2.70 7.96
CA LEU A 97 -6.56 -2.46 6.56
C LEU A 97 -5.41 -3.34 6.11
N GLY A 98 -5.63 -4.15 5.09
CA GLY A 98 -4.55 -4.78 4.34
C GLY A 98 -4.10 -3.86 3.21
N ILE A 99 -2.88 -3.38 3.27
CA ILE A 99 -2.36 -2.39 2.32
C ILE A 99 -1.10 -2.88 1.63
N ASN A 100 -0.87 -2.41 0.42
CA ASN A 100 0.44 -2.45 -0.20
C ASN A 100 1.11 -1.09 0.05
N ARG A 101 2.31 -1.14 0.64
CA ARG A 101 3.12 0.07 0.86
C ARG A 101 4.03 0.34 -0.33
N LEU A 102 4.21 1.60 -0.65
CA LEU A 102 5.34 2.03 -1.46
C LEU A 102 6.61 2.01 -0.61
N PRO A 103 7.76 1.63 -1.19
CA PRO A 103 9.03 1.66 -0.46
C PRO A 103 9.35 3.10 -0.03
N THR A 104 9.85 3.23 1.18
CA THR A 104 10.33 4.53 1.67
C THR A 104 11.49 5.02 0.81
N ARG A 105 11.41 6.24 0.35
CA ARG A 105 12.47 6.86 -0.47
C ARG A 105 13.75 7.05 0.34
N LEU A 106 14.88 6.88 -0.31
CA LEU A 106 16.18 7.23 0.28
C LEU A 106 16.27 8.74 0.48
N SER A 107 16.78 9.14 1.62
CA SER A 107 17.00 10.53 2.01
C SER A 107 18.16 10.61 3.01
N SER A 108 18.56 11.80 3.39
CA SER A 108 19.56 11.99 4.45
C SER A 108 19.15 11.40 5.81
N SER A 109 17.85 11.33 6.09
CA SER A 109 17.29 10.72 7.30
C SER A 109 16.95 9.24 7.14
N ASN A 110 16.83 8.72 5.92
CA ASN A 110 16.57 7.33 5.61
C ASN A 110 17.60 6.82 4.61
N THR A 111 18.70 6.28 5.13
CA THR A 111 19.85 5.83 4.34
C THR A 111 19.76 4.38 3.91
N THR A 112 18.73 3.65 4.34
CA THR A 112 18.54 2.24 4.03
C THR A 112 17.28 2.01 3.22
N SER A 113 17.33 1.05 2.30
CA SER A 113 16.17 0.60 1.55
C SER A 113 16.06 -0.91 1.57
N TRP A 114 14.87 -1.44 1.40
CA TRP A 114 14.67 -2.88 1.27
C TRP A 114 15.53 -3.46 0.12
N LEU A 115 15.57 -2.74 -1.00
CA LEU A 115 16.36 -3.17 -2.17
C LEU A 115 17.87 -3.20 -1.85
N GLY A 116 18.37 -2.21 -1.12
CA GLY A 116 19.77 -2.18 -0.70
C GLY A 116 20.15 -3.33 0.23
N ASN A 117 19.21 -3.80 1.06
CA ASN A 117 19.45 -4.90 1.98
C ASN A 117 19.31 -6.29 1.33
N ASN A 118 18.37 -6.45 0.38
CA ASN A 118 18.02 -7.75 -0.18
C ASN A 118 18.54 -7.98 -1.61
N ALA A 119 18.79 -6.93 -2.37
CA ALA A 119 19.32 -7.02 -3.74
C ALA A 119 20.32 -5.87 -4.02
N PRO A 120 21.45 -5.81 -3.28
CA PRO A 120 22.40 -4.71 -3.40
C PRO A 120 23.01 -4.61 -4.80
N MET A 121 23.21 -5.73 -5.48
CA MET A 121 23.74 -5.74 -6.85
C MET A 121 22.79 -5.14 -7.87
N ALA A 122 21.48 -5.37 -7.73
CA ALA A 122 20.48 -4.74 -8.59
C ALA A 122 20.49 -3.21 -8.40
N LEU A 123 20.59 -2.73 -7.17
CA LEU A 123 20.69 -1.31 -6.88
C LEU A 123 21.98 -0.72 -7.45
N LEU A 124 23.12 -1.39 -7.23
CA LEU A 124 24.44 -0.93 -7.71
C LEU A 124 24.47 -0.82 -9.22
N TYR A 125 24.11 -1.88 -9.96
CA TYR A 125 24.15 -1.86 -11.43
C TYR A 125 23.12 -0.90 -12.03
N GLY A 126 21.95 -0.76 -11.41
CA GLY A 126 20.98 0.25 -11.82
C GLY A 126 21.54 1.69 -11.69
N CYS A 127 22.15 2.01 -10.56
CA CYS A 127 22.81 3.31 -10.35
C CYS A 127 23.98 3.53 -11.33
N LEU A 128 24.80 2.51 -11.58
CA LEU A 128 25.92 2.61 -12.53
C LEU A 128 25.40 2.85 -13.97
N ALA A 129 24.39 2.12 -14.41
CA ALA A 129 23.80 2.30 -15.75
C ALA A 129 23.29 3.75 -15.93
N GLU A 130 22.55 4.28 -14.95
CA GLU A 130 22.04 5.65 -15.00
C GLU A 130 23.18 6.70 -14.93
N ALA A 131 24.19 6.47 -14.09
CA ALA A 131 25.36 7.36 -14.00
C ALA A 131 26.14 7.39 -15.33
N PHE A 132 26.34 6.25 -15.96
CA PHE A 132 27.03 6.17 -17.27
C PHE A 132 26.22 6.82 -18.40
N LYS A 133 24.91 6.70 -18.40
CA LYS A 133 24.02 7.44 -19.32
C LYS A 133 24.19 8.94 -19.14
N PHE A 134 24.16 9.42 -17.90
CA PHE A 134 24.31 10.83 -17.57
C PHE A 134 25.69 11.39 -17.99
N LEU A 135 26.75 10.65 -17.71
CA LEU A 135 28.13 11.02 -18.01
C LEU A 135 28.53 10.82 -19.49
N LYS A 136 27.60 10.29 -20.30
CA LYS A 136 27.88 9.90 -21.71
C LYS A 136 29.10 8.98 -21.84
N GLY A 137 29.16 7.98 -20.95
CA GLY A 137 30.24 6.99 -20.91
C GLY A 137 30.25 6.07 -22.13
N PRO A 138 31.30 5.23 -22.30
CA PRO A 138 31.40 4.28 -23.42
C PRO A 138 30.19 3.33 -23.50
N ALA A 139 29.66 3.14 -24.72
CA ALA A 139 28.49 2.34 -24.98
C ALA A 139 28.65 0.87 -24.55
N GLU A 140 29.86 0.31 -24.71
CA GLU A 140 30.17 -1.06 -24.33
C GLU A 140 30.00 -1.28 -22.79
N MET A 141 30.50 -0.33 -21.99
CA MET A 141 30.38 -0.39 -20.53
C MET A 141 28.93 -0.21 -20.08
N LEU A 142 28.16 0.65 -20.77
CA LEU A 142 26.73 0.81 -20.50
C LEU A 142 25.97 -0.50 -20.75
N GLN A 143 26.22 -1.18 -21.87
CA GLN A 143 25.60 -2.47 -22.15
C GLN A 143 25.96 -3.53 -21.10
N LEU A 144 27.20 -3.56 -20.63
CA LEU A 144 27.63 -4.48 -19.58
C LEU A 144 26.87 -4.24 -18.28
N TYR A 145 26.70 -2.98 -17.86
CA TYR A 145 25.95 -2.65 -16.66
C TYR A 145 24.45 -2.93 -16.79
N GLU A 146 23.85 -2.67 -17.97
CA GLU A 146 22.46 -3.01 -18.22
C GLU A 146 22.21 -4.53 -18.19
N GLN A 147 23.08 -5.33 -18.79
CA GLN A 147 23.00 -6.79 -18.73
C GLN A 147 23.15 -7.31 -17.30
N SER A 148 24.10 -6.75 -16.55
CA SER A 148 24.32 -7.12 -15.14
C SER A 148 23.12 -6.75 -14.27
N TYR A 149 22.50 -5.59 -14.53
CA TYR A 149 21.27 -5.17 -13.88
C TYR A 149 20.10 -6.13 -14.15
N GLN A 150 19.90 -6.47 -15.45
CA GLN A 150 18.84 -7.41 -15.84
C GLN A 150 19.02 -8.78 -15.19
N ARG A 151 20.25 -9.29 -15.13
CA ARG A 151 20.56 -10.54 -14.46
C ARG A 151 20.23 -10.48 -12.96
N ALA A 152 20.67 -9.42 -12.27
CA ALA A 152 20.37 -9.23 -10.85
C ALA A 152 18.86 -9.09 -10.57
N MET A 153 18.12 -8.46 -11.48
CA MET A 153 16.65 -8.37 -11.39
C MET A 153 15.98 -9.71 -11.61
N GLN A 154 16.46 -10.54 -12.52
CA GLN A 154 15.93 -11.89 -12.74
C GLN A 154 16.14 -12.79 -11.50
N GLU A 155 17.32 -12.73 -10.89
CA GLU A 155 17.61 -13.44 -9.63
C GLU A 155 16.65 -13.02 -8.51
N LEU A 156 16.40 -11.73 -8.36
CA LEU A 156 15.44 -11.20 -7.41
C LEU A 156 14.01 -11.68 -7.66
N ILE A 157 13.57 -11.68 -8.92
CA ILE A 157 12.22 -12.16 -9.32
C ILE A 157 12.06 -13.64 -8.97
N VAL A 158 13.05 -14.47 -9.29
CA VAL A 158 13.02 -15.91 -9.00
C VAL A 158 12.94 -16.15 -7.49
N GLU A 159 13.72 -15.43 -6.69
CA GLU A 159 13.69 -15.52 -5.23
C GLU A 159 12.31 -15.13 -4.67
N GLN A 160 11.75 -14.00 -5.12
CA GLN A 160 10.43 -13.54 -4.65
C GLN A 160 9.30 -14.49 -5.07
N THR A 161 9.36 -15.03 -6.28
CA THR A 161 8.37 -16.01 -6.76
C THR A 161 8.46 -17.32 -5.98
N GLY A 162 9.67 -17.74 -5.62
CA GLY A 162 9.89 -18.94 -4.80
C GLY A 162 9.33 -18.81 -3.38
N ARG A 163 9.44 -17.63 -2.78
CA ARG A 163 8.83 -17.33 -1.46
C ARG A 163 7.30 -17.39 -1.53
N HIS A 164 6.71 -16.86 -2.59
CA HIS A 164 5.25 -16.83 -2.76
C HIS A 164 4.63 -18.23 -2.91
N ARG A 165 5.31 -19.13 -3.62
CA ARG A 165 4.85 -20.52 -3.78
C ARG A 165 4.87 -21.33 -2.48
N ARG A 166 5.73 -20.98 -1.52
CA ARG A 166 5.76 -21.64 -0.20
C ARG A 166 4.53 -21.32 0.65
N ASP A 167 3.98 -20.11 0.51
CA ASP A 167 2.82 -19.69 1.29
C ASP A 167 1.49 -20.27 0.78
N GLU A 168 1.45 -20.75 -0.48
CA GLU A 168 0.25 -21.39 -1.05
C GLU A 168 0.06 -22.86 -0.64
N TYR A 169 1.10 -23.51 -0.09
CA TYR A 169 1.08 -24.94 0.29
C TYR A 169 1.11 -25.18 1.81
N MET A 170 1.00 -24.13 2.63
CA MET A 170 0.81 -24.20 4.06
C MET A 170 -0.62 -23.77 4.45
#